data_794bd45a4e73fa91e57e5e56774dda6f
#
_entry.id   794bd45a4e73fa91e57e5e56774dda6f
#
_cell.length_a   1.000
_cell.length_b   1.000
_cell.length_c   1.000
_cell.angle_alpha   90.00
_cell.angle_beta   90.00
_cell.angle_gamma   90.00
#
_symmetry.space_group_name_H-M   'P 1'
#
loop_
_entity.id
_entity.type
_entity.pdbx_description
1 polymer ?
#
loop_
_entity_poly.entity_id
_entity_poly.type
_entity_poly.pdbx_seq_one_letter_code
_entity_poly.pdbx_strand_id
1 'polypeptide(L)'
;MDDLRQPARHHRRGPGRLAGLLMALLVVLGLAGSTAVAAPGDTAPQVLPTVKVPSRAMDAVAAMQPSWNLGNTLDAIPEETSWGNPKAARELLKTVREQGFRSVRIPVTWSNYQKDTAPYAVDAAYMNRVKEVADWAQAEGLYVVLNVHHDSWQWVYKVSIDRDEVLARFDSLWKQISAAFRDEPRTLLFESINEPTFGDVTDARKAELVHELNTSFHKVVRASGGGNKNRLLVLTTPGGTPSQDFMDSLHTTISGLSDKNLVASVHYYSYFPFSVNIAGGTRYDDKAQNDAEDVFARMKHIFTDQGIPVYVGEYGLLAYPDDNHPSRIERGEALKYYGHIGYLARTAGVTTALWDPGFAYLNRATLKWRDPALFAWIKSSWTTRSGTTSFDRIYLKKSGQIEGQSLTLNRNGLTFRGLWHGATKLTEGRDYTLFKDRIALRASTLTKLAGDRAYGVNSTLQARLSKGLPWQIDVITYDTPVLSDTTGTKDAFAIPTKYQGDDLATMEATYADGTNAGPTSWTPFQEFNIAFRPDVPNGTIILTADTLKSLRDGDTATLTFHFHSGATVKYKVTKSGDSVTGTVVKES
;
A
#
# COMPACT_ATOMS: atom_id res chain seq x y z
N MET A 1 7.34 3.02 20.64
CA MET A 1 6.29 2.88 19.61
C MET A 1 6.61 1.63 18.82
N ASP A 2 6.53 0.51 19.52
CA ASP A 2 7.01 -0.78 19.03
C ASP A 2 5.83 -1.72 18.98
N ASP A 3 5.21 -1.83 17.83
CA ASP A 3 4.48 -3.02 17.42
C ASP A 3 4.05 -2.85 15.94
N LEU A 4 4.97 -3.13 15.02
CA LEU A 4 4.62 -3.41 13.63
C LEU A 4 3.96 -4.78 13.63
N ARG A 5 2.63 -4.79 13.77
CA ARG A 5 1.81 -5.99 13.89
C ARG A 5 1.95 -6.89 12.68
N GLN A 6 2.26 -8.14 12.96
CA GLN A 6 2.16 -9.26 12.04
C GLN A 6 0.77 -9.30 11.37
N PRO A 7 0.65 -9.71 10.10
CA PRO A 7 -0.65 -9.95 9.48
C PRO A 7 -1.41 -11.03 10.25
N ALA A 8 -2.70 -10.78 10.48
CA ALA A 8 -3.60 -11.62 11.25
C ALA A 8 -3.56 -13.09 10.78
N ARG A 9 -3.42 -14.01 11.73
CA ARG A 9 -3.51 -15.46 11.50
C ARG A 9 -4.92 -15.83 11.03
N HIS A 10 -5.07 -16.23 9.79
CA HIS A 10 -6.31 -16.80 9.28
C HIS A 10 -6.54 -18.20 9.87
N HIS A 11 -7.60 -18.34 10.66
CA HIS A 11 -8.13 -19.64 11.07
C HIS A 11 -8.76 -20.37 9.87
N ARG A 12 -8.27 -21.57 9.63
CA ARG A 12 -8.83 -22.53 8.67
C ARG A 12 -10.27 -22.88 9.04
N ARG A 13 -11.20 -22.73 8.13
CA ARG A 13 -12.47 -23.47 8.10
C ARG A 13 -12.45 -24.47 6.95
N GLY A 14 -12.76 -25.71 7.28
CA GLY A 14 -12.76 -26.84 6.37
C GLY A 14 -13.92 -26.81 5.37
N PRO A 15 -13.89 -27.66 4.31
CA PRO A 15 -14.81 -27.61 3.20
C PRO A 15 -16.14 -28.32 3.50
N GLY A 16 -17.24 -27.59 3.39
CA GLY A 16 -18.58 -28.16 3.33
C GLY A 16 -18.89 -28.68 1.92
N ARG A 17 -19.26 -29.94 1.84
CA ARG A 17 -19.72 -30.62 0.63
C ARG A 17 -21.07 -30.06 0.19
N LEU A 18 -21.25 -29.76 -1.09
CA LEU A 18 -22.56 -29.74 -1.74
C LEU A 18 -22.51 -30.41 -3.11
N ALA A 19 -23.52 -31.24 -3.30
CA ALA A 19 -23.69 -32.20 -4.36
C ALA A 19 -24.19 -31.56 -5.67
N GLY A 20 -23.97 -32.31 -6.75
CA GLY A 20 -24.15 -32.00 -8.14
C GLY A 20 -25.54 -31.70 -8.66
N LEU A 21 -25.55 -31.18 -9.88
CA LEU A 21 -26.62 -31.37 -10.86
C LEU A 21 -26.01 -31.49 -12.26
N LEU A 22 -26.24 -32.65 -12.87
CA LEU A 22 -26.02 -32.89 -14.30
C LEU A 22 -27.09 -32.13 -15.11
N MET A 23 -26.70 -31.57 -16.26
CA MET A 23 -27.61 -31.40 -17.37
C MET A 23 -26.92 -31.56 -18.73
N ALA A 24 -27.68 -32.18 -19.60
CA ALA A 24 -27.35 -32.97 -20.76
C ALA A 24 -26.79 -32.23 -21.99
N LEU A 25 -26.07 -33.03 -22.76
CA LEU A 25 -25.56 -32.86 -24.11
C LEU A 25 -26.66 -32.61 -25.15
N LEU A 26 -26.40 -31.73 -26.10
CA LEU A 26 -26.99 -31.74 -27.42
C LEU A 26 -25.87 -31.69 -28.47
N VAL A 27 -25.75 -32.80 -29.21
CA VAL A 27 -24.85 -32.98 -30.35
C VAL A 27 -25.52 -32.42 -31.58
N VAL A 28 -24.85 -31.53 -32.30
CA VAL A 28 -25.17 -31.20 -33.69
C VAL A 28 -23.95 -31.53 -34.54
N LEU A 29 -24.09 -32.58 -35.37
CA LEU A 29 -23.13 -32.89 -36.43
C LEU A 29 -23.28 -31.89 -37.58
N GLY A 30 -22.21 -31.19 -37.90
CA GLY A 30 -22.05 -30.42 -39.12
C GLY A 30 -20.75 -30.81 -39.81
N LEU A 31 -20.87 -31.47 -40.96
CA LEU A 31 -19.75 -31.77 -41.88
C LEU A 31 -19.21 -30.46 -42.45
N ALA A 32 -17.92 -30.21 -42.29
CA ALA A 32 -17.22 -29.21 -43.08
C ALA A 32 -15.76 -29.63 -43.29
N GLY A 33 -15.31 -29.45 -44.49
CA GLY A 33 -14.08 -29.95 -45.09
C GLY A 33 -12.79 -29.58 -44.40
N SER A 34 -11.86 -30.48 -44.48
CA SER A 34 -10.47 -30.38 -44.05
C SER A 34 -9.71 -29.36 -44.91
N THR A 35 -9.48 -28.20 -44.38
CA THR A 35 -8.36 -27.34 -44.80
C THR A 35 -7.19 -27.62 -43.86
N ALA A 36 -6.07 -28.06 -44.40
CA ALA A 36 -4.82 -28.26 -43.67
C ALA A 36 -4.37 -26.89 -43.13
N VAL A 37 -4.44 -26.71 -41.79
CA VAL A 37 -3.79 -25.60 -41.12
C VAL A 37 -2.31 -25.98 -41.02
N ALA A 38 -1.46 -25.18 -41.66
CA ALA A 38 -0.01 -25.24 -41.50
C ALA A 38 0.33 -25.09 -40.01
N ALA A 39 1.22 -25.92 -39.50
CA ALA A 39 1.76 -25.83 -38.15
C ALA A 39 2.37 -24.42 -37.95
N PRO A 40 2.22 -23.79 -36.74
CA PRO A 40 2.91 -22.55 -36.47
C PRO A 40 4.42 -22.82 -36.55
N GLY A 41 5.06 -22.19 -37.52
CA GLY A 41 6.51 -22.21 -37.63
C GLY A 41 7.14 -21.71 -36.34
N ASP A 42 8.22 -22.36 -35.91
CA ASP A 42 9.12 -21.91 -34.86
C ASP A 42 9.49 -20.44 -35.11
N THR A 43 8.83 -19.54 -34.43
CA THR A 43 9.29 -18.15 -34.37
C THR A 43 10.57 -18.17 -33.55
N ALA A 44 11.71 -17.91 -34.21
CA ALA A 44 12.97 -17.70 -33.53
C ALA A 44 12.75 -16.77 -32.33
N PRO A 45 13.38 -17.03 -31.17
CA PRO A 45 13.21 -16.20 -30.01
C PRO A 45 13.54 -14.74 -30.39
N GLN A 46 12.56 -13.85 -30.23
CA GLN A 46 12.79 -12.43 -30.38
C GLN A 46 13.85 -12.05 -29.33
N VAL A 47 15.03 -11.71 -29.80
CA VAL A 47 16.08 -11.11 -28.96
C VAL A 47 15.54 -9.73 -28.53
N LEU A 48 14.99 -9.68 -27.32
CA LEU A 48 14.59 -8.41 -26.75
C LEU A 48 15.81 -7.50 -26.63
N PRO A 49 15.68 -6.19 -26.89
CA PRO A 49 16.81 -5.28 -26.81
C PRO A 49 17.40 -5.34 -25.40
N THR A 50 18.67 -5.70 -25.32
CA THR A 50 19.42 -5.70 -24.07
C THR A 50 19.35 -4.30 -23.45
N VAL A 51 18.78 -4.20 -22.25
CA VAL A 51 18.73 -2.93 -21.51
C VAL A 51 20.15 -2.48 -21.22
N LYS A 52 20.57 -1.38 -21.83
CA LYS A 52 21.90 -0.81 -21.57
C LYS A 52 21.88 -0.14 -20.19
N VAL A 53 22.48 -0.79 -19.20
CA VAL A 53 22.57 -0.25 -17.84
C VAL A 53 23.63 0.87 -17.80
N PRO A 54 23.27 2.08 -17.32
CA PRO A 54 24.24 3.14 -17.10
C PRO A 54 25.36 2.71 -16.17
N SER A 55 26.56 3.21 -16.39
CA SER A 55 27.74 2.85 -15.58
C SER A 55 27.69 3.44 -14.17
N ARG A 56 27.16 4.67 -14.03
CA ARG A 56 27.00 5.32 -12.73
C ARG A 56 25.79 4.75 -11.99
N ALA A 57 25.94 4.49 -10.69
CA ALA A 57 24.85 3.97 -9.86
C ALA A 57 23.63 4.89 -9.82
N MET A 58 23.82 6.21 -9.70
CA MET A 58 22.76 7.21 -9.74
C MET A 58 21.90 7.09 -11.01
N ASP A 59 22.53 7.03 -12.17
CA ASP A 59 21.83 6.96 -13.46
C ASP A 59 21.13 5.59 -13.63
N ALA A 60 21.74 4.52 -13.13
CA ALA A 60 21.16 3.18 -13.18
C ALA A 60 19.88 3.08 -12.30
N VAL A 61 19.94 3.61 -11.08
CA VAL A 61 18.77 3.61 -10.17
C VAL A 61 17.69 4.55 -10.70
N ALA A 62 18.05 5.72 -11.25
CA ALA A 62 17.07 6.59 -11.90
C ALA A 62 16.36 5.91 -13.09
N ALA A 63 17.07 5.04 -13.84
CA ALA A 63 16.47 4.28 -14.95
C ALA A 63 15.51 3.17 -14.49
N MET A 64 15.51 2.81 -13.20
CA MET A 64 14.60 1.83 -12.59
C MET A 64 13.23 2.41 -12.27
N GLN A 65 13.06 3.75 -12.26
CA GLN A 65 11.79 4.40 -11.96
C GLN A 65 10.81 4.33 -13.14
N PRO A 66 9.56 3.94 -12.92
CA PRO A 66 8.92 3.48 -11.68
C PRO A 66 9.17 2.00 -11.39
N SER A 67 9.13 1.64 -10.10
CA SER A 67 9.33 0.28 -9.64
C SER A 67 8.05 -0.31 -8.99
N TRP A 68 7.98 -1.63 -8.95
CA TRP A 68 6.84 -2.38 -8.42
C TRP A 68 7.32 -3.60 -7.64
N ASN A 69 6.59 -4.00 -6.59
CA ASN A 69 6.90 -5.18 -5.79
C ASN A 69 6.04 -6.39 -6.20
N LEU A 70 6.68 -7.54 -6.38
CA LEU A 70 6.02 -8.84 -6.47
C LEU A 70 5.71 -9.36 -5.05
N GLY A 71 4.94 -8.58 -4.28
CA GLY A 71 4.64 -8.90 -2.88
C GLY A 71 3.69 -10.07 -2.71
N ASN A 72 3.75 -10.70 -1.54
CA ASN A 72 2.95 -11.86 -1.14
C ASN A 72 3.04 -13.03 -2.12
N THR A 73 4.22 -13.29 -2.66
CA THR A 73 4.47 -14.34 -3.66
C THR A 73 5.67 -15.19 -3.20
N LEU A 74 6.90 -14.91 -3.65
CA LEU A 74 8.08 -15.66 -3.17
C LEU A 74 8.48 -15.31 -1.73
N ASP A 75 7.93 -14.24 -1.18
CA ASP A 75 8.03 -13.90 0.25
C ASP A 75 7.00 -14.63 1.12
N ALA A 76 5.94 -15.20 0.53
CA ALA A 76 4.90 -15.90 1.26
C ALA A 76 5.43 -17.18 1.93
N ILE A 77 4.92 -17.48 3.13
CA ILE A 77 5.31 -18.65 3.92
C ILE A 77 4.08 -19.50 4.28
N PRO A 78 4.21 -20.84 4.30
CA PRO A 78 5.43 -21.62 4.00
C PRO A 78 5.79 -21.74 2.51
N GLU A 79 4.88 -21.43 1.58
CA GLU A 79 5.03 -21.63 0.15
C GLU A 79 4.55 -20.42 -0.65
N GLU A 80 4.99 -20.30 -1.91
CA GLU A 80 4.72 -19.19 -2.83
C GLU A 80 3.22 -18.80 -2.92
N THR A 81 2.30 -19.75 -2.73
CA THR A 81 0.85 -19.54 -2.84
C THR A 81 0.11 -19.41 -1.51
N SER A 82 0.84 -19.50 -0.39
CA SER A 82 0.22 -19.61 0.94
C SER A 82 -0.58 -18.37 1.37
N TRP A 83 -0.31 -17.22 0.79
CA TRP A 83 -1.00 -15.96 1.10
C TRP A 83 -2.05 -15.57 0.04
N GLY A 84 -2.51 -16.56 -0.76
CA GLY A 84 -3.67 -16.42 -1.66
C GLY A 84 -3.35 -15.98 -3.08
N ASN A 85 -2.12 -15.62 -3.40
CA ASN A 85 -1.72 -15.35 -4.77
C ASN A 85 -1.45 -16.67 -5.53
N PRO A 86 -1.69 -16.75 -6.83
CA PRO A 86 -1.19 -17.83 -7.66
C PRO A 86 0.33 -17.75 -7.80
N LYS A 87 0.97 -18.85 -8.20
CA LYS A 87 2.40 -18.82 -8.55
C LYS A 87 2.67 -17.73 -9.59
N ALA A 88 3.79 -17.03 -9.42
CA ALA A 88 4.24 -16.06 -10.41
C ALA A 88 4.37 -16.70 -11.80
N ALA A 89 3.92 -15.99 -12.82
CA ALA A 89 4.01 -16.40 -14.20
C ALA A 89 4.66 -15.28 -15.03
N ARG A 90 5.24 -15.65 -16.18
CA ARG A 90 5.91 -14.70 -17.07
C ARG A 90 4.96 -13.61 -17.55
N GLU A 91 3.70 -13.94 -17.79
CA GLU A 91 2.65 -13.03 -18.25
C GLU A 91 2.39 -11.89 -17.25
N LEU A 92 2.54 -12.15 -15.94
CA LEU A 92 2.45 -11.12 -14.92
C LEU A 92 3.56 -10.08 -15.10
N LEU A 93 4.82 -10.52 -15.26
CA LEU A 93 5.95 -9.62 -15.42
C LEU A 93 5.90 -8.85 -16.74
N LYS A 94 5.43 -9.50 -17.80
CA LYS A 94 5.11 -8.84 -19.07
C LYS A 94 4.05 -7.75 -18.87
N THR A 95 2.95 -8.06 -18.18
CA THR A 95 1.90 -7.08 -17.85
C THR A 95 2.45 -5.89 -17.07
N VAL A 96 3.26 -6.13 -16.04
CA VAL A 96 3.91 -5.08 -15.24
C VAL A 96 4.76 -4.17 -16.14
N ARG A 97 5.55 -4.76 -17.05
CA ARG A 97 6.36 -4.00 -18.02
C ARG A 97 5.51 -3.18 -18.99
N GLU A 98 4.44 -3.74 -19.52
CA GLU A 98 3.50 -3.07 -20.45
C GLU A 98 2.72 -1.94 -19.76
N GLN A 99 2.46 -2.06 -18.46
CA GLN A 99 1.88 -0.97 -17.66
C GLN A 99 2.82 0.23 -17.51
N GLY A 100 4.11 0.07 -17.78
CA GLY A 100 5.09 1.14 -17.81
C GLY A 100 6.14 1.10 -16.70
N PHE A 101 6.09 0.11 -15.81
CA PHE A 101 7.14 -0.11 -14.81
C PHE A 101 8.47 -0.45 -15.48
N ARG A 102 9.56 -0.07 -14.85
CA ARG A 102 10.93 -0.27 -15.34
C ARG A 102 11.71 -1.26 -14.50
N SER A 103 11.29 -1.48 -13.27
CA SER A 103 11.91 -2.45 -12.38
C SER A 103 10.87 -3.19 -11.55
N VAL A 104 11.25 -4.36 -11.09
CA VAL A 104 10.51 -5.16 -10.12
C VAL A 104 11.41 -5.50 -8.94
N ARG A 105 10.91 -5.29 -7.72
CA ARG A 105 11.50 -5.89 -6.52
C ARG A 105 10.83 -7.23 -6.32
N ILE A 106 11.63 -8.27 -6.15
CA ILE A 106 11.20 -9.65 -5.92
C ILE A 106 11.54 -9.99 -4.48
N PRO A 107 10.61 -9.79 -3.53
CA PRO A 107 10.78 -10.23 -2.16
C PRO A 107 10.88 -11.76 -2.10
N VAL A 108 11.89 -12.30 -1.40
CA VAL A 108 12.09 -13.76 -1.27
C VAL A 108 12.38 -14.13 0.17
N THR A 109 11.58 -15.03 0.73
CA THR A 109 11.78 -15.63 2.04
C THR A 109 12.45 -17.00 1.87
N TRP A 110 13.61 -17.15 2.45
CA TRP A 110 14.45 -18.34 2.30
C TRP A 110 14.30 -19.33 3.45
N SER A 111 13.73 -18.91 4.58
CA SER A 111 13.68 -19.64 5.86
C SER A 111 13.18 -21.08 5.73
N ASN A 112 12.15 -21.33 4.90
CA ASN A 112 11.58 -22.66 4.72
C ASN A 112 12.37 -23.54 3.73
N TYR A 113 13.34 -22.95 3.04
CA TYR A 113 14.11 -23.58 1.97
C TYR A 113 15.61 -23.58 2.26
N GLN A 114 16.04 -22.99 3.37
CA GLN A 114 17.41 -23.04 3.86
C GLN A 114 17.46 -23.93 5.12
N LYS A 115 18.40 -24.89 5.15
CA LYS A 115 18.64 -25.68 6.37
C LYS A 115 19.05 -24.76 7.51
N ASP A 116 18.58 -25.05 8.72
CA ASP A 116 18.90 -24.32 9.96
C ASP A 116 20.21 -24.74 10.60
N THR A 117 20.88 -25.75 10.07
CA THR A 117 22.16 -26.28 10.52
C THR A 117 23.23 -26.17 9.44
N ALA A 118 24.48 -25.98 9.85
CA ALA A 118 25.62 -25.87 8.93
C ALA A 118 25.68 -27.09 7.99
N PRO A 119 25.98 -26.89 6.71
CA PRO A 119 26.43 -25.67 6.04
C PRO A 119 25.30 -24.70 5.60
N TYR A 120 24.08 -24.80 6.16
CA TYR A 120 22.94 -23.94 5.86
C TYR A 120 22.53 -23.97 4.39
N ALA A 121 22.49 -25.17 3.80
CA ALA A 121 22.23 -25.36 2.38
C ALA A 121 20.81 -24.88 1.99
N VAL A 122 20.73 -24.14 0.90
CA VAL A 122 19.47 -23.74 0.28
C VAL A 122 18.97 -24.85 -0.64
N ASP A 123 17.67 -25.10 -0.64
CA ASP A 123 17.04 -26.04 -1.57
C ASP A 123 17.28 -25.60 -3.03
N ALA A 124 17.83 -26.50 -3.84
CA ALA A 124 18.20 -26.20 -5.21
C ALA A 124 16.99 -25.95 -6.11
N ALA A 125 15.86 -26.63 -5.86
CA ALA A 125 14.65 -26.42 -6.64
C ALA A 125 14.06 -25.03 -6.36
N TYR A 126 14.08 -24.58 -5.11
CA TYR A 126 13.65 -23.24 -4.77
C TYR A 126 14.57 -22.15 -5.32
N MET A 127 15.91 -22.33 -5.23
CA MET A 127 16.87 -21.42 -5.85
C MET A 127 16.60 -21.29 -7.37
N ASN A 128 16.35 -22.42 -8.06
CA ASN A 128 16.02 -22.42 -9.47
C ASN A 128 14.69 -21.70 -9.74
N ARG A 129 13.69 -21.87 -8.86
CA ARG A 129 12.40 -21.17 -8.99
C ARG A 129 12.57 -19.64 -8.86
N VAL A 130 13.34 -19.17 -7.90
CA VAL A 130 13.64 -17.75 -7.74
C VAL A 130 14.38 -17.22 -8.97
N LYS A 131 15.36 -17.99 -9.48
CA LYS A 131 16.10 -17.63 -10.70
C LYS A 131 15.16 -17.56 -11.91
N GLU A 132 14.29 -18.51 -12.10
CA GLU A 132 13.30 -18.53 -13.19
C GLU A 132 12.45 -17.24 -13.22
N VAL A 133 11.92 -16.82 -12.07
CA VAL A 133 11.11 -15.58 -11.97
C VAL A 133 11.95 -14.34 -12.29
N ALA A 134 13.18 -14.28 -11.78
CA ALA A 134 14.10 -13.18 -12.09
C ALA A 134 14.47 -13.13 -13.58
N ASP A 135 14.72 -14.28 -14.20
CA ASP A 135 15.03 -14.41 -15.64
C ASP A 135 13.84 -13.94 -16.49
N TRP A 136 12.61 -14.27 -16.12
CA TRP A 136 11.42 -13.76 -16.82
C TRP A 136 11.33 -12.24 -16.72
N ALA A 137 11.57 -11.66 -15.56
CA ALA A 137 11.53 -10.21 -15.39
C ALA A 137 12.59 -9.51 -16.27
N GLN A 138 13.81 -10.03 -16.29
CA GLN A 138 14.89 -9.49 -17.12
C GLN A 138 14.60 -9.68 -18.61
N ALA A 139 14.02 -10.82 -19.01
CA ALA A 139 13.61 -11.06 -20.39
C ALA A 139 12.52 -10.10 -20.87
N GLU A 140 11.66 -9.60 -19.97
CA GLU A 140 10.70 -8.53 -20.29
C GLU A 140 11.34 -7.12 -20.22
N GLY A 141 12.65 -7.00 -19.96
CA GLY A 141 13.37 -5.73 -19.92
C GLY A 141 13.17 -4.93 -18.64
N LEU A 142 12.85 -5.61 -17.53
CA LEU A 142 12.80 -5.03 -16.19
C LEU A 142 14.17 -5.12 -15.50
N TYR A 143 14.52 -4.11 -14.72
CA TYR A 143 15.51 -4.30 -13.67
C TYR A 143 14.90 -5.14 -12.56
N VAL A 144 15.72 -5.92 -11.87
CA VAL A 144 15.33 -6.81 -10.78
C VAL A 144 16.06 -6.44 -9.51
N VAL A 145 15.36 -6.29 -8.39
CA VAL A 145 15.95 -6.19 -7.05
C VAL A 145 15.54 -7.46 -6.30
N LEU A 146 16.52 -8.30 -5.96
CA LEU A 146 16.33 -9.56 -5.26
C LEU A 146 16.87 -9.43 -3.83
N ASN A 147 16.12 -9.93 -2.83
CA ASN A 147 16.49 -9.79 -1.43
C ASN A 147 16.37 -11.06 -0.59
N VAL A 148 16.71 -10.91 0.69
CA VAL A 148 16.35 -11.78 1.81
C VAL A 148 15.24 -11.07 2.57
N HIS A 149 14.01 -11.63 2.56
CA HIS A 149 12.82 -10.88 2.97
C HIS A 149 12.38 -11.17 4.40
N HIS A 150 11.42 -12.05 4.61
CA HIS A 150 10.89 -12.32 5.96
C HIS A 150 11.85 -13.12 6.86
N ASP A 151 12.97 -13.55 6.35
CA ASP A 151 14.08 -14.05 7.15
C ASP A 151 14.48 -13.07 8.24
N SER A 152 14.29 -11.76 8.02
CA SER A 152 14.54 -10.69 8.98
C SER A 152 13.87 -10.96 10.33
N TRP A 153 12.56 -11.30 10.35
CA TRP A 153 11.81 -11.59 11.56
C TRP A 153 11.65 -13.10 11.85
N GLN A 154 12.00 -13.98 10.91
CA GLN A 154 11.98 -15.41 11.15
C GLN A 154 13.18 -15.87 11.98
N TRP A 155 14.38 -15.40 11.69
CA TRP A 155 15.60 -15.83 12.38
C TRP A 155 16.71 -14.76 12.49
N VAL A 156 16.82 -13.81 11.56
CA VAL A 156 17.92 -12.81 11.59
C VAL A 156 17.79 -11.89 12.80
N TYR A 157 16.57 -11.64 13.30
CA TYR A 157 16.36 -10.85 14.52
C TYR A 157 17.18 -11.36 15.72
N LYS A 158 17.53 -12.65 15.74
CA LYS A 158 18.34 -13.27 16.79
C LYS A 158 19.82 -12.82 16.77
N VAL A 159 20.26 -12.06 15.80
CA VAL A 159 21.66 -11.57 15.74
C VAL A 159 22.06 -10.77 16.99
N SER A 160 21.08 -10.19 17.68
CA SER A 160 21.30 -9.52 18.97
C SER A 160 21.62 -10.49 20.13
N ILE A 161 21.34 -11.80 19.97
CA ILE A 161 21.46 -12.85 20.98
C ILE A 161 22.50 -13.88 20.54
N ASP A 162 22.36 -14.43 19.34
CA ASP A 162 23.17 -15.53 18.78
C ASP A 162 23.95 -15.06 17.54
N ARG A 163 24.76 -14.01 17.73
CA ARG A 163 25.40 -13.25 16.68
C ARG A 163 26.18 -14.12 15.68
N ASP A 164 27.06 -14.99 16.17
CA ASP A 164 27.99 -15.72 15.30
C ASP A 164 27.28 -16.78 14.47
N GLU A 165 26.27 -17.45 15.03
CA GLU A 165 25.44 -18.41 14.30
C GLU A 165 24.60 -17.71 13.23
N VAL A 166 23.93 -16.60 13.57
CA VAL A 166 23.09 -15.84 12.63
C VAL A 166 23.95 -15.29 11.49
N LEU A 167 25.14 -14.73 11.75
CA LEU A 167 26.03 -14.24 10.71
C LEU A 167 26.57 -15.38 9.84
N ALA A 168 26.92 -16.54 10.42
CA ALA A 168 27.36 -17.69 9.65
C ALA A 168 26.26 -18.20 8.69
N ARG A 169 25.01 -18.25 9.15
CA ARG A 169 23.85 -18.61 8.35
C ARG A 169 23.55 -17.57 7.26
N PHE A 170 23.59 -16.29 7.59
CA PHE A 170 23.37 -15.17 6.68
C PHE A 170 24.45 -15.12 5.59
N ASP A 171 25.70 -15.27 5.95
CA ASP A 171 26.81 -15.33 5.01
C ASP A 171 26.73 -16.54 4.09
N SER A 172 26.35 -17.72 4.62
CA SER A 172 26.11 -18.92 3.82
C SER A 172 24.99 -18.72 2.81
N LEU A 173 23.89 -18.08 3.21
CA LEU A 173 22.79 -17.74 2.33
C LEU A 173 23.25 -16.84 1.18
N TRP A 174 23.91 -15.73 1.48
CA TRP A 174 24.40 -14.80 0.47
C TRP A 174 25.49 -15.38 -0.42
N LYS A 175 26.33 -16.29 0.07
CA LYS A 175 27.30 -17.05 -0.76
C LYS A 175 26.56 -17.86 -1.83
N GLN A 176 25.50 -18.57 -1.46
CA GLN A 176 24.72 -19.40 -2.38
C GLN A 176 23.94 -18.54 -3.39
N ILE A 177 23.25 -17.49 -2.94
CA ILE A 177 22.57 -16.54 -3.83
C ILE A 177 23.58 -15.90 -4.79
N SER A 178 24.69 -15.38 -4.29
CA SER A 178 25.73 -14.74 -5.10
C SER A 178 26.34 -15.70 -6.15
N ALA A 179 26.48 -16.98 -5.84
CA ALA A 179 26.94 -17.98 -6.78
C ALA A 179 25.91 -18.27 -7.87
N ALA A 180 24.64 -18.45 -7.49
CA ALA A 180 23.54 -18.76 -8.44
C ALA A 180 23.31 -17.64 -9.45
N PHE A 181 23.48 -16.39 -9.06
CA PHE A 181 23.22 -15.20 -9.89
C PHE A 181 24.52 -14.49 -10.33
N ARG A 182 25.66 -15.15 -10.23
CA ARG A 182 27.00 -14.56 -10.47
C ARG A 182 27.13 -13.93 -11.85
N ASP A 183 26.61 -14.59 -12.85
CA ASP A 183 26.78 -14.24 -14.26
C ASP A 183 25.58 -13.45 -14.83
N GLU A 184 24.59 -13.16 -13.97
CA GLU A 184 23.44 -12.32 -14.34
C GLU A 184 23.88 -10.88 -14.64
N PRO A 185 23.21 -10.23 -15.62
CA PRO A 185 23.55 -8.87 -16.02
C PRO A 185 23.36 -7.87 -14.87
N ARG A 186 23.95 -6.68 -15.02
CA ARG A 186 23.89 -5.60 -14.02
C ARG A 186 22.48 -5.02 -13.82
N THR A 187 21.49 -5.44 -14.62
CA THR A 187 20.06 -5.18 -14.40
C THR A 187 19.50 -5.91 -13.18
N LEU A 188 20.21 -6.93 -12.65
CA LEU A 188 19.87 -7.59 -11.40
C LEU A 188 20.70 -7.00 -10.26
N LEU A 189 20.02 -6.48 -9.25
CA LEU A 189 20.56 -5.93 -8.01
C LEU A 189 20.30 -6.90 -6.87
N PHE A 190 21.13 -6.83 -5.83
CA PHE A 190 20.86 -7.50 -4.56
C PHE A 190 20.55 -6.47 -3.47
N GLU A 191 19.55 -6.76 -2.64
CA GLU A 191 19.23 -6.01 -1.44
C GLU A 191 19.53 -6.88 -0.21
N SER A 192 20.30 -6.33 0.73
CA SER A 192 20.90 -7.10 1.83
C SER A 192 19.89 -7.86 2.67
N ILE A 193 18.86 -7.19 3.13
CA ILE A 193 17.79 -7.75 3.96
C ILE A 193 16.60 -6.79 4.04
N ASN A 194 15.39 -7.32 4.11
CA ASN A 194 14.17 -6.56 4.30
C ASN A 194 13.95 -6.22 5.78
N GLU A 195 13.67 -4.96 6.09
CA GLU A 195 13.15 -4.47 7.39
C GLU A 195 13.70 -5.19 8.63
N PRO A 196 15.01 -5.24 8.85
CA PRO A 196 15.59 -5.96 9.98
C PRO A 196 15.20 -5.33 11.31
N THR A 197 14.60 -6.15 12.20
CA THR A 197 14.22 -5.79 13.57
C THR A 197 14.89 -6.74 14.55
N PHE A 198 15.17 -6.29 15.79
CA PHE A 198 16.03 -7.03 16.73
C PHE A 198 15.44 -7.12 18.14
N GLY A 199 14.12 -6.99 18.28
CA GLY A 199 13.45 -6.97 19.57
C GLY A 199 13.71 -5.70 20.37
N ASP A 200 13.70 -5.82 21.69
CA ASP A 200 13.83 -4.68 22.61
C ASP A 200 15.29 -4.29 22.85
N VAL A 201 15.91 -3.66 21.83
CA VAL A 201 17.24 -3.08 21.89
C VAL A 201 17.19 -1.60 21.52
N THR A 202 18.18 -0.81 21.99
CA THR A 202 18.24 0.63 21.68
C THR A 202 18.39 0.90 20.18
N ASP A 203 17.95 2.04 19.69
CA ASP A 203 18.08 2.41 18.28
C ASP A 203 19.54 2.48 17.84
N ALA A 204 20.46 2.93 18.71
CA ALA A 204 21.90 2.86 18.42
C ALA A 204 22.34 1.41 18.20
N ARG A 205 21.88 0.45 19.01
CA ARG A 205 22.21 -0.96 18.83
C ARG A 205 21.58 -1.55 17.57
N LYS A 206 20.35 -1.16 17.22
CA LYS A 206 19.73 -1.54 15.93
C LYS A 206 20.57 -1.08 14.76
N ALA A 207 21.06 0.17 14.79
CA ALA A 207 21.93 0.73 13.75
C ALA A 207 23.25 -0.03 13.63
N GLU A 208 23.91 -0.39 14.74
CA GLU A 208 25.13 -1.21 14.76
C GLU A 208 24.90 -2.60 14.13
N LEU A 209 23.80 -3.27 14.49
CA LEU A 209 23.50 -4.61 13.97
C LEU A 209 23.20 -4.59 12.47
N VAL A 210 22.49 -3.55 11.98
CA VAL A 210 22.26 -3.39 10.53
C VAL A 210 23.55 -3.02 9.80
N HIS A 211 24.40 -2.19 10.39
CA HIS A 211 25.74 -1.93 9.84
C HIS A 211 26.53 -3.24 9.66
N GLU A 212 26.48 -4.12 10.63
CA GLU A 212 27.17 -5.40 10.57
C GLU A 212 26.61 -6.32 9.47
N LEU A 213 25.28 -6.46 9.38
CA LEU A 213 24.63 -7.24 8.34
C LEU A 213 24.94 -6.69 6.94
N ASN A 214 24.82 -5.39 6.74
CA ASN A 214 25.13 -4.72 5.47
C ASN A 214 26.59 -4.90 5.07
N THR A 215 27.51 -4.80 6.01
CA THR A 215 28.96 -4.97 5.77
C THR A 215 29.30 -6.41 5.44
N SER A 216 28.74 -7.39 6.16
CA SER A 216 28.92 -8.81 5.87
C SER A 216 28.37 -9.18 4.49
N PHE A 217 27.14 -8.76 4.18
CA PHE A 217 26.55 -8.90 2.85
C PHE A 217 27.46 -8.36 1.75
N HIS A 218 27.90 -7.11 1.87
CA HIS A 218 28.80 -6.48 0.89
C HIS A 218 30.06 -7.32 0.69
N LYS A 219 30.75 -7.71 1.76
CA LYS A 219 31.96 -8.53 1.73
C LYS A 219 31.76 -9.85 1.01
N VAL A 220 30.70 -10.58 1.36
CA VAL A 220 30.36 -11.89 0.78
C VAL A 220 30.06 -11.76 -0.72
N VAL A 221 29.22 -10.80 -1.11
CA VAL A 221 28.86 -10.62 -2.52
C VAL A 221 30.07 -10.20 -3.35
N ARG A 222 30.85 -9.25 -2.91
CA ARG A 222 32.05 -8.81 -3.66
C ARG A 222 33.10 -9.92 -3.80
N ALA A 223 33.27 -10.75 -2.78
CA ALA A 223 34.20 -11.89 -2.79
C ALA A 223 33.79 -13.00 -3.78
N SER A 224 32.52 -13.11 -4.13
CA SER A 224 32.02 -14.13 -5.07
C SER A 224 32.49 -13.91 -6.53
N GLY A 225 32.95 -12.71 -6.87
CA GLY A 225 33.54 -12.40 -8.17
C GLY A 225 32.52 -12.29 -9.32
N GLY A 226 32.98 -12.47 -10.56
CA GLY A 226 32.15 -12.36 -11.76
C GLY A 226 31.42 -11.00 -11.87
N GLY A 227 30.19 -11.00 -12.29
CA GLY A 227 29.32 -9.82 -12.35
C GLY A 227 29.09 -9.14 -11.00
N ASN A 228 29.23 -9.89 -9.91
CA ASN A 228 29.02 -9.38 -8.55
C ASN A 228 30.08 -8.36 -8.10
N LYS A 229 31.24 -8.28 -8.77
CA LYS A 229 32.24 -7.24 -8.50
C LYS A 229 31.71 -5.83 -8.71
N ASN A 230 30.79 -5.66 -9.67
CA ASN A 230 30.23 -4.36 -10.06
C ASN A 230 28.69 -4.29 -9.96
N ARG A 231 28.07 -5.32 -9.41
CA ARG A 231 26.62 -5.36 -9.18
C ARG A 231 26.21 -4.24 -8.23
N LEU A 232 25.09 -3.59 -8.49
CA LEU A 232 24.50 -2.65 -7.53
C LEU A 232 24.02 -3.42 -6.30
N LEU A 233 24.40 -2.97 -5.12
CA LEU A 233 24.00 -3.54 -3.84
C LEU A 233 23.18 -2.52 -3.07
N VAL A 234 21.99 -2.93 -2.66
CA VAL A 234 21.04 -2.12 -1.93
C VAL A 234 21.18 -2.43 -0.44
N LEU A 235 21.49 -1.40 0.35
CA LEU A 235 21.68 -1.47 1.79
C LEU A 235 20.52 -0.77 2.50
N THR A 236 19.99 -1.39 3.55
CA THR A 236 18.78 -0.93 4.24
C THR A 236 19.09 -0.30 5.60
N THR A 237 18.11 0.45 6.12
CA THR A 237 18.08 0.93 7.51
C THR A 237 17.38 -0.07 8.43
N PRO A 238 17.53 0.03 9.78
CA PRO A 238 16.73 -0.74 10.72
C PRO A 238 15.22 -0.58 10.46
N GLY A 239 14.51 -1.71 10.32
CA GLY A 239 13.09 -1.75 10.00
C GLY A 239 12.69 -1.04 8.70
N GLY A 240 13.63 -0.76 7.79
CA GLY A 240 13.37 0.09 6.63
C GLY A 240 13.05 1.55 6.99
N THR A 241 13.19 1.95 8.24
CA THR A 241 12.69 3.23 8.77
C THR A 241 13.47 4.43 8.23
N PRO A 242 12.81 5.48 7.70
CA PRO A 242 13.45 6.68 7.15
C PRO A 242 13.69 7.76 8.23
N SER A 243 14.10 7.37 9.47
CA SER A 243 14.47 8.33 10.49
C SER A 243 15.82 8.98 10.19
N GLN A 244 16.06 10.18 10.73
CA GLN A 244 17.32 10.90 10.55
C GLN A 244 18.50 10.03 10.98
N ASP A 245 18.50 9.54 12.22
CA ASP A 245 19.60 8.81 12.82
C ASP A 245 19.93 7.52 12.06
N PHE A 246 18.91 6.79 11.60
CA PHE A 246 19.13 5.55 10.84
C PHE A 246 19.67 5.83 9.43
N MET A 247 19.21 6.90 8.78
CA MET A 247 19.74 7.31 7.49
C MET A 247 21.19 7.82 7.60
N ASP A 248 21.54 8.56 8.65
CA ASP A 248 22.91 9.01 8.92
C ASP A 248 23.85 7.82 9.18
N SER A 249 23.37 6.81 9.93
CA SER A 249 24.10 5.56 10.15
C SER A 249 24.32 4.78 8.84
N LEU A 250 23.31 4.70 7.99
CA LEU A 250 23.41 4.05 6.68
C LEU A 250 24.37 4.82 5.76
N HIS A 251 24.33 6.15 5.76
CA HIS A 251 25.26 6.99 5.02
C HIS A 251 26.70 6.73 5.47
N THR A 252 26.94 6.65 6.77
CA THR A 252 28.27 6.31 7.35
C THR A 252 28.73 4.93 6.88
N THR A 253 27.83 3.94 6.88
CA THR A 253 28.11 2.58 6.38
C THR A 253 28.52 2.60 4.90
N ILE A 254 27.74 3.24 4.04
CA ILE A 254 27.99 3.32 2.58
C ILE A 254 29.32 4.03 2.31
N SER A 255 29.55 5.15 2.97
CA SER A 255 30.77 5.93 2.80
C SER A 255 32.04 5.15 3.25
N GLY A 256 31.94 4.41 4.37
CA GLY A 256 33.01 3.58 4.90
C GLY A 256 33.40 2.41 3.99
N LEU A 257 32.46 1.85 3.25
CA LEU A 257 32.70 0.75 2.31
C LEU A 257 33.42 1.19 1.02
N SER A 258 33.45 2.49 0.72
CA SER A 258 34.16 3.07 -0.43
C SER A 258 33.83 2.41 -1.78
N ASP A 259 32.61 1.94 -1.95
CA ASP A 259 32.09 1.27 -3.16
C ASP A 259 31.07 2.15 -3.88
N LYS A 260 31.35 2.48 -5.15
CA LYS A 260 30.48 3.36 -5.98
C LYS A 260 29.22 2.68 -6.50
N ASN A 261 29.03 1.39 -6.23
CA ASN A 261 27.89 0.60 -6.67
C ASN A 261 26.93 0.26 -5.49
N LEU A 262 26.89 1.13 -4.47
CA LEU A 262 25.96 1.00 -3.36
C LEU A 262 24.75 1.91 -3.56
N VAL A 263 23.61 1.46 -3.04
CA VAL A 263 22.31 2.12 -3.10
C VAL A 263 21.73 2.13 -1.69
N ALA A 264 21.28 3.27 -1.21
CA ALA A 264 20.55 3.36 0.07
C ALA A 264 19.09 2.95 -0.12
N SER A 265 18.52 2.18 0.83
CA SER A 265 17.11 1.81 0.83
C SER A 265 16.43 2.17 2.14
N VAL A 266 15.21 2.68 2.00
CA VAL A 266 14.24 2.90 3.07
C VAL A 266 12.85 2.52 2.57
N HIS A 267 11.88 2.34 3.48
CA HIS A 267 10.47 2.14 3.18
C HIS A 267 9.66 3.34 3.65
N TYR A 268 8.58 3.67 2.96
CA TYR A 268 7.74 4.81 3.35
C TYR A 268 6.25 4.55 3.09
N TYR A 269 5.51 4.41 4.17
CA TYR A 269 4.07 4.13 4.15
C TYR A 269 3.21 5.29 4.67
N SER A 270 3.69 6.55 4.48
CA SER A 270 3.02 7.76 4.93
C SER A 270 3.04 7.97 6.46
N TYR A 271 2.52 9.12 6.91
CA TYR A 271 2.25 9.40 8.31
C TYR A 271 1.31 8.34 8.89
N PHE A 272 1.76 7.62 9.91
CA PHE A 272 1.10 6.41 10.42
C PHE A 272 -0.40 6.61 10.72
N PRO A 273 -0.84 7.68 11.43
CA PRO A 273 -2.26 7.89 11.69
C PRO A 273 -3.13 7.96 10.43
N PHE A 274 -2.64 8.58 9.36
CA PHE A 274 -3.31 8.59 8.07
C PHE A 274 -3.21 7.24 7.36
N SER A 275 -2.05 6.63 7.38
CA SER A 275 -1.77 5.40 6.63
C SER A 275 -2.65 4.21 7.01
N VAL A 276 -3.14 4.17 8.27
CA VAL A 276 -4.01 3.11 8.80
C VAL A 276 -5.40 3.60 9.24
N ASN A 277 -5.68 4.91 9.14
CA ASN A 277 -6.88 5.53 9.69
C ASN A 277 -7.06 5.25 11.20
N ILE A 278 -6.14 5.82 11.98
CA ILE A 278 -6.15 5.81 13.45
C ILE A 278 -5.95 7.23 13.97
N ALA A 279 -6.25 7.50 15.22
CA ALA A 279 -6.04 8.79 15.88
C ALA A 279 -6.66 9.98 15.12
N GLY A 280 -7.79 9.76 14.43
CA GLY A 280 -8.46 10.77 13.63
C GLY A 280 -7.79 11.07 12.27
N GLY A 281 -6.81 10.27 11.86
CA GLY A 281 -6.06 10.40 10.60
C GLY A 281 -6.87 10.03 9.36
N THR A 282 -7.99 10.72 9.11
CA THR A 282 -8.90 10.45 7.99
C THR A 282 -8.57 11.24 6.71
N ARG A 283 -7.61 12.18 6.79
CA ARG A 283 -7.28 13.11 5.71
C ARG A 283 -5.77 13.13 5.45
N TYR A 284 -5.40 13.31 4.20
CA TYR A 284 -4.04 13.66 3.81
C TYR A 284 -3.82 15.16 4.03
N ASP A 285 -3.82 15.52 5.31
CA ASP A 285 -3.72 16.89 5.81
C ASP A 285 -2.27 17.41 5.83
N ASP A 286 -2.07 18.61 6.37
CA ASP A 286 -0.75 19.24 6.46
C ASP A 286 0.25 18.38 7.25
N LYS A 287 -0.19 17.62 8.26
CA LYS A 287 0.71 16.74 9.03
C LYS A 287 1.22 15.60 8.16
N ALA A 288 0.31 14.93 7.43
CA ALA A 288 0.69 13.84 6.55
C ALA A 288 1.49 14.33 5.33
N GLN A 289 1.22 15.53 4.82
CA GLN A 289 1.98 16.17 3.74
C GLN A 289 3.39 16.54 4.20
N ASN A 290 3.51 17.23 5.33
CA ASN A 290 4.80 17.66 5.89
C ASN A 290 5.68 16.44 6.24
N ASP A 291 5.12 15.37 6.81
CA ASP A 291 5.85 14.12 7.06
C ASP A 291 6.47 13.56 5.77
N ALA A 292 5.70 13.50 4.69
CA ALA A 292 6.22 13.06 3.40
C ALA A 292 7.31 14.00 2.85
N GLU A 293 7.07 15.31 2.89
CA GLU A 293 8.03 16.31 2.43
C GLU A 293 9.36 16.22 3.20
N ASP A 294 9.29 16.11 4.53
CA ASP A 294 10.46 15.99 5.41
C ASP A 294 11.26 14.72 5.14
N VAL A 295 10.60 13.57 4.97
CA VAL A 295 11.26 12.29 4.67
C VAL A 295 12.00 12.37 3.33
N PHE A 296 11.35 12.87 2.27
CA PHE A 296 11.99 12.97 0.96
C PHE A 296 13.07 14.05 0.90
N ALA A 297 12.93 15.14 1.66
CA ALA A 297 13.97 16.15 1.79
C ALA A 297 15.22 15.60 2.50
N ARG A 298 15.04 14.80 3.57
CA ARG A 298 16.16 14.13 4.26
C ARG A 298 16.85 13.13 3.34
N MET A 299 16.11 12.27 2.63
CA MET A 299 16.72 11.35 1.64
C MET A 299 17.56 12.10 0.61
N LYS A 300 17.03 13.22 0.12
CA LYS A 300 17.73 14.07 -0.83
C LYS A 300 19.02 14.61 -0.23
N HIS A 301 18.95 15.22 0.95
CA HIS A 301 20.11 15.87 1.60
C HIS A 301 21.21 14.87 1.98
N ILE A 302 20.83 13.73 2.58
CA ILE A 302 21.77 12.75 3.11
C ILE A 302 22.40 11.92 1.99
N PHE A 303 21.65 11.58 0.95
CA PHE A 303 22.08 10.62 -0.07
C PHE A 303 22.22 11.23 -1.48
N THR A 304 21.12 11.67 -2.11
CA THR A 304 21.18 12.00 -3.54
C THR A 304 22.02 13.24 -3.83
N ASP A 305 22.03 14.25 -2.96
CA ASP A 305 22.92 15.40 -3.07
C ASP A 305 24.41 15.03 -2.85
N GLN A 306 24.67 13.89 -2.20
CA GLN A 306 26.02 13.34 -2.00
C GLN A 306 26.41 12.31 -3.07
N GLY A 307 25.56 12.12 -4.09
CA GLY A 307 25.82 11.18 -5.19
C GLY A 307 25.56 9.71 -4.84
N ILE A 308 24.87 9.42 -3.74
CA ILE A 308 24.41 8.10 -3.34
C ILE A 308 22.95 7.92 -3.84
N PRO A 309 22.67 6.93 -4.71
CA PRO A 309 21.31 6.69 -5.16
C PRO A 309 20.43 6.13 -4.05
N VAL A 310 19.13 6.48 -4.10
CA VAL A 310 18.14 5.98 -3.14
C VAL A 310 17.08 5.15 -3.88
N TYR A 311 16.79 3.99 -3.33
CA TYR A 311 15.70 3.12 -3.71
C TYR A 311 14.73 2.99 -2.53
N VAL A 312 13.56 3.65 -2.61
CA VAL A 312 12.48 3.42 -1.65
C VAL A 312 11.87 2.07 -1.99
N GLY A 313 12.32 1.02 -1.26
CA GLY A 313 12.04 -0.38 -1.58
C GLY A 313 10.56 -0.73 -1.48
N GLU A 314 9.83 -0.01 -0.62
CA GLU A 314 8.38 -0.14 -0.49
C GLU A 314 7.76 1.23 -0.21
N TYR A 315 6.67 1.53 -0.92
CA TYR A 315 5.81 2.65 -0.59
C TYR A 315 4.36 2.31 -0.87
N GLY A 316 3.46 2.95 -0.13
CA GLY A 316 2.01 2.79 -0.24
C GLY A 316 1.30 3.34 0.98
N LEU A 317 0.07 2.88 1.19
CA LEU A 317 -0.69 3.07 2.42
C LEU A 317 -0.83 1.71 3.09
N LEU A 318 -0.65 1.63 4.41
CA LEU A 318 -0.72 0.36 5.16
C LEU A 318 -2.14 -0.22 5.17
N ALA A 319 -3.15 0.65 5.08
CA ALA A 319 -4.55 0.26 5.07
C ALA A 319 -5.11 0.24 3.64
N TYR A 320 -4.65 -0.71 2.83
CA TYR A 320 -5.22 -0.93 1.50
C TYR A 320 -6.52 -1.74 1.56
N PRO A 321 -7.42 -1.57 0.56
CA PRO A 321 -8.67 -2.33 0.48
C PRO A 321 -8.40 -3.79 0.12
N ASP A 322 -9.23 -4.69 0.63
CA ASP A 322 -9.31 -6.09 0.22
C ASP A 322 -10.76 -6.47 -0.15
N ASP A 323 -10.99 -7.74 -0.57
CA ASP A 323 -12.31 -8.18 -1.03
C ASP A 323 -13.36 -8.23 0.09
N ASN A 324 -12.92 -8.32 1.35
CA ASN A 324 -13.79 -8.48 2.51
C ASN A 324 -13.97 -7.18 3.30
N HIS A 325 -13.13 -6.17 3.02
CA HIS A 325 -13.09 -4.95 3.81
C HIS A 325 -13.14 -3.72 2.90
N PRO A 326 -13.96 -2.71 3.25
CA PRO A 326 -14.02 -1.47 2.51
C PRO A 326 -12.68 -0.73 2.58
N SER A 327 -12.48 0.22 1.69
CA SER A 327 -11.33 1.12 1.76
C SER A 327 -11.31 1.85 3.11
N ARG A 328 -10.21 1.71 3.84
CA ARG A 328 -9.99 2.37 5.14
C ARG A 328 -9.64 3.84 4.99
N ILE A 329 -9.07 4.18 3.85
CA ILE A 329 -8.67 5.54 3.52
C ILE A 329 -9.64 6.08 2.47
N GLU A 330 -10.16 7.28 2.71
CA GLU A 330 -11.01 7.97 1.75
C GLU A 330 -10.26 8.12 0.41
N ARG A 331 -10.98 7.84 -0.70
CA ARG A 331 -10.35 7.66 -2.01
C ARG A 331 -9.64 8.92 -2.52
N GLY A 332 -10.25 10.09 -2.38
CA GLY A 332 -9.63 11.35 -2.78
C GLY A 332 -8.36 11.63 -1.99
N GLU A 333 -8.34 11.30 -0.70
CA GLU A 333 -7.17 11.48 0.15
C GLU A 333 -6.03 10.51 -0.24
N ALA A 334 -6.36 9.26 -0.60
CA ALA A 334 -5.39 8.33 -1.16
C ALA A 334 -4.81 8.83 -2.49
N LEU A 335 -5.63 9.39 -3.38
CA LEU A 335 -5.17 9.98 -4.64
C LEU A 335 -4.23 11.16 -4.41
N LYS A 336 -4.52 12.04 -3.42
CA LYS A 336 -3.62 13.15 -3.03
C LYS A 336 -2.25 12.61 -2.62
N TYR A 337 -2.21 11.59 -1.76
CA TYR A 337 -0.99 10.94 -1.32
C TYR A 337 -0.17 10.41 -2.51
N TYR A 338 -0.75 9.53 -3.35
CA TYR A 338 -0.01 8.95 -4.48
C TYR A 338 0.47 10.00 -5.48
N GLY A 339 -0.33 11.04 -5.71
CA GLY A 339 0.06 12.18 -6.55
C GLY A 339 1.25 12.94 -5.99
N HIS A 340 1.29 13.11 -4.66
CA HIS A 340 2.35 13.81 -3.96
C HIS A 340 3.64 12.99 -3.92
N ILE A 341 3.57 11.70 -3.57
CA ILE A 341 4.76 10.82 -3.55
C ILE A 341 5.45 10.78 -4.91
N GLY A 342 4.69 10.65 -6.01
CA GLY A 342 5.29 10.71 -7.35
C GLY A 342 6.01 12.04 -7.66
N TYR A 343 5.51 13.15 -7.14
CA TYR A 343 6.19 14.46 -7.23
C TYR A 343 7.45 14.51 -6.38
N LEU A 344 7.38 14.09 -5.11
CA LEU A 344 8.51 14.10 -4.18
C LEU A 344 9.64 13.18 -4.66
N ALA A 345 9.30 11.99 -5.18
CA ALA A 345 10.28 11.07 -5.76
C ALA A 345 11.09 11.72 -6.89
N ARG A 346 10.40 12.41 -7.83
CA ARG A 346 11.09 13.12 -8.91
C ARG A 346 11.96 14.26 -8.42
N THR A 347 11.49 15.05 -7.46
CA THR A 347 12.23 16.22 -6.95
C THR A 347 13.40 15.83 -6.07
N ALA A 348 13.30 14.71 -5.35
CA ALA A 348 14.39 14.16 -4.57
C ALA A 348 15.37 13.29 -5.41
N GLY A 349 14.99 12.93 -6.65
CA GLY A 349 15.83 12.08 -7.50
C GLY A 349 15.93 10.64 -6.99
N VAL A 350 14.86 10.12 -6.36
CA VAL A 350 14.81 8.77 -5.79
C VAL A 350 13.89 7.86 -6.61
N THR A 351 14.17 6.57 -6.61
CA THR A 351 13.31 5.53 -7.20
C THR A 351 12.40 4.94 -6.14
N THR A 352 11.11 4.78 -6.47
CA THR A 352 10.10 4.27 -5.53
C THR A 352 9.43 3.01 -6.07
N ALA A 353 9.34 1.96 -5.24
CA ALA A 353 8.71 0.69 -5.58
C ALA A 353 7.35 0.55 -4.87
N LEU A 354 6.26 0.57 -5.65
CA LEU A 354 4.91 0.37 -5.12
C LEU A 354 4.81 -1.02 -4.49
N TRP A 355 4.46 -1.09 -3.21
CA TRP A 355 4.15 -2.37 -2.57
C TRP A 355 2.80 -2.88 -3.06
N ASP A 356 2.78 -4.05 -3.68
CA ASP A 356 1.57 -4.68 -4.18
C ASP A 356 1.45 -6.12 -3.68
N PRO A 357 0.57 -6.40 -2.71
CA PRO A 357 0.35 -7.75 -2.18
C PRO A 357 -0.51 -8.65 -3.07
N GLY A 358 -0.92 -8.18 -4.26
CA GLY A 358 -1.72 -8.94 -5.23
C GLY A 358 -3.22 -8.80 -5.08
N PHE A 359 -3.72 -8.66 -3.87
CA PHE A 359 -5.16 -8.45 -3.64
C PHE A 359 -5.56 -6.97 -3.61
N ALA A 360 -4.62 -6.04 -3.39
CA ALA A 360 -4.92 -4.62 -3.24
C ALA A 360 -4.90 -3.84 -4.57
N TYR A 361 -3.98 -4.15 -5.46
CA TYR A 361 -3.75 -3.37 -6.69
C TYR A 361 -3.88 -4.19 -7.97
N LEU A 362 -2.83 -4.87 -8.41
CA LEU A 362 -2.86 -5.72 -9.60
C LEU A 362 -3.26 -7.15 -9.22
N ASN A 363 -4.47 -7.55 -9.57
CA ASN A 363 -4.95 -8.92 -9.33
C ASN A 363 -4.10 -9.93 -10.14
N ARG A 364 -3.44 -10.85 -9.45
CA ARG A 364 -2.47 -11.80 -10.03
C ARG A 364 -3.12 -12.83 -10.95
N ALA A 365 -4.39 -13.17 -10.73
CA ALA A 365 -5.10 -14.16 -11.55
C ALA A 365 -5.68 -13.55 -12.83
N THR A 366 -6.20 -12.32 -12.76
CA THR A 366 -6.86 -11.66 -13.90
C THR A 366 -5.94 -10.71 -14.65
N LEU A 367 -4.79 -10.34 -14.08
CA LEU A 367 -3.84 -9.34 -14.57
C LEU A 367 -4.48 -7.96 -14.81
N LYS A 368 -5.51 -7.64 -14.02
CA LYS A 368 -6.22 -6.37 -14.07
C LYS A 368 -6.06 -5.61 -12.77
N TRP A 369 -5.93 -4.29 -12.87
CA TRP A 369 -5.96 -3.43 -11.69
C TRP A 369 -7.33 -3.45 -11.05
N ARG A 370 -7.40 -3.60 -9.72
CA ARG A 370 -8.64 -3.54 -8.94
C ARG A 370 -9.33 -2.18 -9.12
N ASP A 371 -8.57 -1.11 -8.99
CA ASP A 371 -9.00 0.26 -9.30
C ASP A 371 -8.14 0.84 -10.46
N PRO A 372 -8.60 0.71 -11.72
CA PRO A 372 -7.86 1.23 -12.86
C PRO A 372 -7.68 2.76 -12.83
N ALA A 373 -8.58 3.49 -12.18
CA ALA A 373 -8.49 4.94 -12.06
C ALA A 373 -7.45 5.36 -11.01
N LEU A 374 -7.32 4.64 -9.90
CA LEU A 374 -6.22 4.81 -8.96
C LEU A 374 -4.87 4.54 -9.65
N PHE A 375 -4.78 3.44 -10.41
CA PHE A 375 -3.56 3.17 -11.16
C PHE A 375 -3.24 4.25 -12.19
N ALA A 376 -4.23 4.74 -12.93
CA ALA A 376 -4.04 5.84 -13.86
C ALA A 376 -3.52 7.10 -13.16
N TRP A 377 -3.98 7.37 -11.92
CA TRP A 377 -3.50 8.46 -11.09
C TRP A 377 -2.04 8.27 -10.65
N ILE A 378 -1.70 7.09 -10.15
CA ILE A 378 -0.32 6.71 -9.82
C ILE A 378 0.58 6.87 -11.06
N LYS A 379 0.16 6.35 -12.21
CA LYS A 379 0.90 6.46 -13.48
C LYS A 379 1.08 7.90 -13.94
N SER A 380 0.05 8.74 -13.83
CA SER A 380 0.13 10.18 -14.11
C SER A 380 1.15 10.87 -13.21
N SER A 381 1.23 10.46 -11.93
CA SER A 381 2.14 11.03 -10.95
C SER A 381 3.62 10.84 -11.29
N TRP A 382 3.96 9.85 -12.11
CA TRP A 382 5.35 9.63 -12.56
C TRP A 382 5.93 10.79 -13.36
N THR A 383 5.07 11.63 -13.95
CA THR A 383 5.50 12.80 -14.74
C THR A 383 4.86 14.10 -14.32
N THR A 384 3.66 14.06 -13.72
CA THR A 384 2.87 15.27 -13.40
C THR A 384 2.15 15.11 -12.07
N ARG A 385 2.30 16.07 -11.15
CA ARG A 385 1.43 16.18 -9.99
C ARG A 385 0.12 16.82 -10.42
N SER A 386 -0.97 16.05 -10.48
CA SER A 386 -2.31 16.57 -10.82
C SER A 386 -2.80 17.56 -9.77
N GLY A 387 -3.61 18.54 -10.17
CA GLY A 387 -4.27 19.43 -9.21
C GLY A 387 -5.42 18.71 -8.51
N THR A 388 -5.74 19.16 -7.29
CA THR A 388 -6.78 18.59 -6.42
C THR A 388 -7.61 19.69 -5.78
N THR A 389 -8.61 19.33 -4.98
CA THR A 389 -9.32 20.27 -4.11
C THR A 389 -9.16 19.86 -2.63
N SER A 390 -9.54 20.76 -1.72
CA SER A 390 -9.50 20.49 -0.27
C SER A 390 -10.23 19.22 0.11
N PHE A 391 -11.32 18.88 -0.60
CA PHE A 391 -12.02 17.61 -0.53
C PHE A 391 -12.60 17.24 -1.90
N ASP A 392 -12.78 15.98 -2.17
CA ASP A 392 -13.39 15.46 -3.41
C ASP A 392 -14.90 15.27 -3.29
N ARG A 393 -15.54 15.75 -2.22
CA ARG A 393 -16.97 15.60 -1.92
C ARG A 393 -17.60 16.91 -1.51
N ILE A 394 -18.84 17.12 -1.95
CA ILE A 394 -19.73 18.20 -1.54
C ILE A 394 -20.98 17.56 -0.96
N TYR A 395 -21.20 17.74 0.33
CA TYR A 395 -22.35 17.18 1.04
C TYR A 395 -23.51 18.19 1.10
N LEU A 396 -24.69 17.78 0.63
CA LEU A 396 -25.91 18.56 0.61
C LEU A 396 -26.97 17.88 1.48
N LYS A 397 -27.35 18.52 2.57
CA LYS A 397 -28.34 17.96 3.50
C LYS A 397 -29.70 17.87 2.83
N LYS A 398 -30.32 16.66 2.79
CA LYS A 398 -31.61 16.41 2.12
C LYS A 398 -32.76 17.19 2.75
N SER A 399 -32.76 17.27 4.08
CA SER A 399 -33.79 17.93 4.88
C SER A 399 -33.71 19.47 4.89
N GLY A 400 -32.63 20.05 4.32
CA GLY A 400 -32.34 21.48 4.37
C GLY A 400 -32.44 22.21 3.02
N GLN A 401 -32.36 23.53 3.07
CA GLN A 401 -32.14 24.37 1.90
C GLN A 401 -30.70 24.15 1.38
N ILE A 402 -30.54 24.04 0.06
CA ILE A 402 -29.22 23.97 -0.54
C ILE A 402 -28.59 25.35 -0.54
N GLU A 403 -27.44 25.47 0.10
CA GLU A 403 -26.62 26.67 0.11
C GLU A 403 -25.41 26.53 -0.82
N GLY A 404 -24.75 27.64 -1.16
CA GLY A 404 -23.49 27.61 -1.90
C GLY A 404 -22.37 26.95 -1.10
N GLN A 405 -21.55 26.15 -1.76
CA GLN A 405 -20.43 25.41 -1.16
C GLN A 405 -19.12 25.86 -1.77
N SER A 406 -18.04 25.77 -1.01
CA SER A 406 -16.71 26.17 -1.47
C SER A 406 -15.69 25.08 -1.23
N LEU A 407 -14.77 24.93 -2.18
CA LEU A 407 -13.60 24.07 -2.10
C LEU A 407 -12.35 24.91 -2.37
N THR A 408 -11.27 24.63 -1.67
CA THR A 408 -9.96 25.21 -1.99
C THR A 408 -9.31 24.35 -3.08
N LEU A 409 -8.90 24.99 -4.18
CA LEU A 409 -8.20 24.37 -5.29
C LEU A 409 -6.70 24.31 -4.97
N ASN A 410 -6.11 23.13 -5.03
CA ASN A 410 -4.67 22.95 -5.02
C ASN A 410 -4.18 22.73 -6.45
N ARG A 411 -3.58 23.74 -7.03
CA ARG A 411 -3.17 23.74 -8.45
C ARG A 411 -1.88 22.96 -8.72
N ASN A 412 -1.06 22.73 -7.72
CA ASN A 412 0.25 22.10 -7.89
C ASN A 412 1.09 22.69 -9.06
N GLY A 413 1.06 24.02 -9.19
CA GLY A 413 1.75 24.74 -10.28
C GLY A 413 1.05 24.71 -11.64
N LEU A 414 -0.15 24.17 -11.73
CA LEU A 414 -0.92 24.05 -12.99
C LEU A 414 -1.95 25.18 -13.14
N THR A 415 -2.40 25.44 -14.35
CA THR A 415 -3.47 26.40 -14.66
C THR A 415 -4.82 25.69 -14.60
N PHE A 416 -5.76 26.21 -13.81
CA PHE A 416 -7.14 25.76 -13.77
C PHE A 416 -7.86 26.09 -15.09
N ARG A 417 -8.59 25.12 -15.64
CA ARG A 417 -9.30 25.22 -16.91
C ARG A 417 -10.82 25.32 -16.74
N GLY A 418 -11.32 25.02 -15.56
CA GLY A 418 -12.73 25.10 -15.18
C GLY A 418 -13.27 23.82 -14.58
N LEU A 419 -14.59 23.82 -14.36
CA LEU A 419 -15.37 22.67 -13.90
C LEU A 419 -16.21 22.11 -15.04
N TRP A 420 -16.37 20.78 -15.08
CA TRP A 420 -17.25 20.08 -16.03
C TRP A 420 -18.19 19.15 -15.28
N HIS A 421 -19.42 19.03 -15.77
CA HIS A 421 -20.36 17.97 -15.43
C HIS A 421 -20.61 17.14 -16.70
N GLY A 422 -20.08 15.93 -16.74
CA GLY A 422 -20.01 15.14 -17.95
C GLY A 422 -19.28 15.87 -19.09
N ALA A 423 -19.93 16.06 -20.22
CA ALA A 423 -19.39 16.81 -21.36
C ALA A 423 -19.58 18.34 -21.25
N THR A 424 -20.41 18.82 -20.30
CA THR A 424 -20.77 20.23 -20.20
C THR A 424 -19.82 20.99 -19.30
N LYS A 425 -19.20 22.04 -19.84
CA LYS A 425 -18.41 22.97 -19.04
C LYS A 425 -19.32 23.92 -18.27
N LEU A 426 -19.14 24.02 -16.96
CA LEU A 426 -19.80 25.03 -16.13
C LEU A 426 -19.26 26.42 -16.44
N THR A 427 -20.12 27.44 -16.39
CA THR A 427 -19.76 28.83 -16.70
C THR A 427 -19.32 29.55 -15.43
N GLU A 428 -18.09 30.03 -15.41
CA GLU A 428 -17.60 30.91 -14.35
C GLU A 428 -18.43 32.20 -14.32
N GLY A 429 -18.72 32.72 -13.11
CA GLY A 429 -19.61 33.85 -12.90
C GLY A 429 -21.09 33.48 -12.80
N ARG A 430 -21.56 32.46 -13.53
CA ARG A 430 -22.94 31.96 -13.49
C ARG A 430 -23.13 30.75 -12.57
N ASP A 431 -22.31 29.72 -12.77
CA ASP A 431 -22.46 28.43 -12.09
C ASP A 431 -21.56 28.32 -10.84
N TYR A 432 -20.40 28.91 -10.92
CA TYR A 432 -19.44 29.06 -9.83
C TYR A 432 -18.62 30.34 -9.96
N THR A 433 -17.91 30.72 -8.93
CA THR A 433 -16.89 31.78 -8.96
C THR A 433 -15.55 31.21 -8.54
N LEU A 434 -14.46 31.72 -9.12
CA LEU A 434 -13.09 31.43 -8.72
C LEU A 434 -12.46 32.72 -8.20
N PHE A 435 -12.08 32.72 -6.93
CA PHE A 435 -11.31 33.81 -6.33
C PHE A 435 -10.02 33.26 -5.72
N LYS A 436 -8.87 33.64 -6.27
CA LYS A 436 -7.58 33.02 -5.97
C LYS A 436 -7.68 31.50 -6.20
N ASP A 437 -7.60 30.70 -5.12
CA ASP A 437 -7.72 29.25 -5.16
C ASP A 437 -9.03 28.73 -4.55
N ARG A 438 -10.01 29.61 -4.27
CA ARG A 438 -11.32 29.23 -3.76
C ARG A 438 -12.32 29.10 -4.92
N ILE A 439 -12.81 27.90 -5.15
CA ILE A 439 -13.95 27.60 -6.04
C ILE A 439 -15.22 27.67 -5.17
N ALA A 440 -16.13 28.59 -5.48
CA ALA A 440 -17.43 28.69 -4.79
C ALA A 440 -18.55 28.35 -5.78
N LEU A 441 -19.20 27.19 -5.58
CA LEU A 441 -20.35 26.74 -6.34
C LEU A 441 -21.63 27.43 -5.80
N ARG A 442 -22.48 27.90 -6.73
CA ARG A 442 -23.73 28.56 -6.35
C ARG A 442 -24.78 27.56 -5.91
N ALA A 443 -25.66 27.96 -4.99
CA ALA A 443 -26.79 27.16 -4.53
C ALA A 443 -27.66 26.65 -5.70
N SER A 444 -27.95 27.51 -6.70
CA SER A 444 -28.72 27.14 -7.89
C SER A 444 -28.04 26.07 -8.75
N THR A 445 -26.71 26.07 -8.81
CA THR A 445 -25.93 25.05 -9.52
C THR A 445 -25.96 23.75 -8.75
N LEU A 446 -25.73 23.77 -7.45
CA LEU A 446 -25.78 22.60 -6.59
C LEU A 446 -27.18 21.97 -6.56
N THR A 447 -28.26 22.77 -6.60
CA THR A 447 -29.64 22.28 -6.74
C THR A 447 -29.83 21.48 -8.04
N LYS A 448 -29.29 21.99 -9.16
CA LYS A 448 -29.36 21.26 -10.45
C LYS A 448 -28.57 19.97 -10.41
N LEU A 449 -27.38 19.98 -9.79
CA LEU A 449 -26.50 18.83 -9.66
C LEU A 449 -27.06 17.76 -8.71
N ALA A 450 -27.79 18.17 -7.67
CA ALA A 450 -28.45 17.27 -6.72
C ALA A 450 -29.69 16.57 -7.32
N GLY A 451 -30.26 17.10 -8.40
CA GLY A 451 -31.42 16.50 -9.08
C GLY A 451 -32.61 16.26 -8.14
N ASP A 452 -33.07 15.01 -8.05
CA ASP A 452 -34.14 14.57 -7.15
C ASP A 452 -33.70 14.41 -5.69
N ARG A 453 -32.43 14.66 -5.39
CA ARG A 453 -31.87 14.55 -4.04
C ARG A 453 -32.00 13.13 -3.46
N ALA A 454 -31.79 12.11 -4.27
CA ALA A 454 -31.63 10.75 -3.76
C ALA A 454 -30.39 10.65 -2.84
N TYR A 455 -30.45 9.85 -1.78
CA TYR A 455 -29.29 9.67 -0.90
C TYR A 455 -28.10 9.08 -1.66
N GLY A 456 -26.90 9.60 -1.36
CA GLY A 456 -25.65 9.22 -2.00
C GLY A 456 -25.24 10.19 -3.12
N VAL A 457 -24.37 9.72 -4.02
CA VAL A 457 -23.83 10.54 -5.11
C VAL A 457 -24.89 10.82 -6.17
N ASN A 458 -25.22 12.10 -6.37
CA ASN A 458 -26.18 12.53 -7.39
C ASN A 458 -25.50 12.94 -8.70
N SER A 459 -24.32 13.52 -8.62
CA SER A 459 -23.52 13.90 -9.79
C SER A 459 -22.04 14.01 -9.42
N THR A 460 -21.17 13.90 -10.42
CA THR A 460 -19.75 14.07 -10.27
C THR A 460 -19.25 15.19 -11.18
N LEU A 461 -18.59 16.18 -10.60
CA LEU A 461 -17.89 17.23 -11.31
C LEU A 461 -16.44 16.84 -11.58
N GLN A 462 -15.86 17.41 -12.62
CA GLN A 462 -14.45 17.30 -12.92
C GLN A 462 -13.79 18.69 -12.87
N ALA A 463 -12.86 18.89 -11.97
CA ALA A 463 -11.95 20.04 -12.02
C ALA A 463 -10.79 19.69 -12.97
N ARG A 464 -10.69 20.40 -14.09
CA ARG A 464 -9.64 20.16 -15.10
C ARG A 464 -8.58 21.25 -15.02
N LEU A 465 -7.32 20.83 -15.10
CA LEU A 465 -6.16 21.70 -15.12
C LEU A 465 -5.39 21.54 -16.42
N SER A 466 -4.34 22.33 -16.62
CA SER A 466 -3.56 22.37 -17.86
C SER A 466 -2.85 21.05 -18.19
N LYS A 467 -2.54 20.24 -17.19
CA LYS A 467 -1.91 18.91 -17.28
C LYS A 467 -2.45 18.01 -16.17
N GLY A 468 -2.08 16.73 -16.21
CA GLY A 468 -2.51 15.73 -15.26
C GLY A 468 -3.93 15.23 -15.50
N LEU A 469 -4.43 14.42 -14.61
CA LEU A 469 -5.78 13.87 -14.66
C LEU A 469 -6.81 14.84 -14.08
N PRO A 470 -8.06 14.85 -14.58
CA PRO A 470 -9.14 15.60 -13.98
C PRO A 470 -9.41 15.12 -12.54
N TRP A 471 -9.56 16.07 -11.62
CA TRP A 471 -9.97 15.79 -10.25
C TRP A 471 -11.47 15.65 -10.18
N GLN A 472 -11.94 14.53 -9.61
CA GLN A 472 -13.37 14.25 -9.43
C GLN A 472 -13.87 14.94 -8.16
N ILE A 473 -15.10 15.44 -8.19
CA ILE A 473 -15.78 16.06 -7.03
C ILE A 473 -17.22 15.55 -7.05
N ASP A 474 -17.56 14.70 -6.07
CA ASP A 474 -18.88 14.14 -5.93
C ASP A 474 -19.83 15.11 -5.20
N VAL A 475 -21.02 15.30 -5.75
CA VAL A 475 -22.12 16.02 -5.10
C VAL A 475 -23.05 14.97 -4.48
N ILE A 476 -23.09 14.96 -3.15
CA ILE A 476 -23.73 13.92 -2.35
C ILE A 476 -24.91 14.50 -1.59
N THR A 477 -26.07 13.87 -1.70
CA THR A 477 -27.20 14.17 -0.82
C THR A 477 -27.16 13.25 0.38
N TYR A 478 -27.26 13.83 1.58
CA TYR A 478 -27.21 13.09 2.83
C TYR A 478 -28.18 13.66 3.88
N ASP A 479 -28.45 12.87 4.90
CA ASP A 479 -28.90 13.33 6.23
C ASP A 479 -28.03 12.64 7.30
N THR A 480 -28.10 13.12 8.55
CA THR A 480 -27.38 12.53 9.67
C THR A 480 -27.72 11.04 9.78
N PRO A 481 -26.73 10.14 9.76
CA PRO A 481 -26.99 8.70 9.89
C PRO A 481 -27.75 8.36 11.16
N VAL A 482 -28.59 7.34 11.10
CA VAL A 482 -29.44 6.89 12.21
C VAL A 482 -29.03 5.49 12.63
N LEU A 483 -28.62 5.36 13.90
CA LEU A 483 -28.30 4.10 14.54
C LEU A 483 -29.51 3.61 15.36
N SER A 484 -29.59 2.30 15.60
CA SER A 484 -30.63 1.71 16.44
C SER A 484 -30.02 0.90 17.58
N ASP A 485 -30.78 0.77 18.66
CA ASP A 485 -30.40 -0.09 19.79
C ASP A 485 -30.27 -1.54 19.32
N THR A 486 -29.34 -2.28 19.90
CA THR A 486 -29.12 -3.69 19.58
C THR A 486 -28.47 -4.45 20.74
N THR A 487 -28.53 -5.77 20.67
CA THR A 487 -27.83 -6.68 21.56
C THR A 487 -27.03 -7.68 20.76
N GLY A 488 -25.97 -8.20 21.33
CA GLY A 488 -25.10 -9.18 20.70
C GLY A 488 -24.20 -9.86 21.71
N THR A 489 -23.08 -10.39 21.25
CA THR A 489 -22.09 -11.07 22.09
C THR A 489 -20.71 -10.44 21.91
N LYS A 490 -19.78 -10.77 22.82
CA LYS A 490 -18.36 -10.35 22.72
C LYS A 490 -17.64 -10.83 21.45
N ASP A 491 -18.23 -11.77 20.71
CA ASP A 491 -17.65 -12.29 19.47
C ASP A 491 -18.38 -11.76 18.21
N ALA A 492 -19.60 -11.20 18.36
CA ALA A 492 -20.38 -10.67 17.25
C ALA A 492 -21.31 -9.55 17.71
N PHE A 493 -21.06 -8.34 17.25
CA PHE A 493 -21.89 -7.18 17.55
C PHE A 493 -21.95 -6.24 16.34
N ALA A 494 -23.16 -6.07 15.79
CA ALA A 494 -23.43 -5.24 14.63
C ALA A 494 -24.52 -4.21 14.96
N ILE A 495 -24.20 -2.94 14.84
CA ILE A 495 -25.11 -1.82 15.15
C ILE A 495 -25.94 -1.52 13.89
N PRO A 496 -27.28 -1.70 13.91
CA PRO A 496 -28.10 -1.36 12.76
C PRO A 496 -28.01 0.13 12.45
N THR A 497 -27.68 0.45 11.20
CA THR A 497 -27.33 1.80 10.77
C THR A 497 -28.00 2.14 9.44
N LYS A 498 -28.74 3.24 9.40
CA LYS A 498 -29.18 3.87 8.16
C LYS A 498 -28.18 4.97 7.82
N TYR A 499 -27.32 4.72 6.86
CA TYR A 499 -26.25 5.65 6.48
C TYR A 499 -26.73 6.95 5.85
N GLN A 500 -27.90 6.96 5.25
CA GLN A 500 -28.54 8.13 4.65
C GLN A 500 -27.62 8.93 3.71
N GLY A 501 -26.87 8.22 2.87
CA GLY A 501 -25.99 8.82 1.86
C GLY A 501 -24.64 9.32 2.38
N ASP A 502 -24.34 9.10 3.67
CA ASP A 502 -23.05 9.43 4.26
C ASP A 502 -22.19 8.18 4.47
N ASP A 503 -20.88 8.36 4.65
CA ASP A 503 -19.91 7.30 4.89
C ASP A 503 -19.21 7.51 6.23
N LEU A 504 -18.97 6.41 6.96
CA LEU A 504 -18.24 6.42 8.23
C LEU A 504 -16.77 6.75 7.99
N ALA A 505 -16.27 7.79 8.67
CA ALA A 505 -14.88 8.24 8.57
C ALA A 505 -14.00 7.63 9.67
N THR A 506 -14.41 7.72 10.94
CA THR A 506 -13.68 7.19 12.10
C THR A 506 -14.58 7.05 13.32
N MET A 507 -14.06 6.45 14.39
CA MET A 507 -14.78 6.24 15.65
C MET A 507 -13.88 6.56 16.84
N GLU A 508 -14.40 7.33 17.80
CA GLU A 508 -13.84 7.45 19.13
C GLU A 508 -14.53 6.49 20.12
N ALA A 509 -13.80 6.03 21.11
CA ALA A 509 -14.34 5.20 22.19
C ALA A 509 -13.73 5.61 23.54
N THR A 510 -14.58 5.98 24.52
CA THR A 510 -14.15 6.46 25.84
C THR A 510 -15.08 5.96 26.94
N TYR A 511 -14.54 5.78 28.14
CA TYR A 511 -15.32 5.56 29.36
C TYR A 511 -15.73 6.88 30.01
N ALA A 512 -16.64 6.81 30.99
CA ALA A 512 -17.09 7.98 31.74
C ALA A 512 -15.98 8.66 32.57
N ASP A 513 -14.93 7.92 32.92
CA ASP A 513 -13.74 8.42 33.62
C ASP A 513 -12.75 9.15 32.69
N GLY A 514 -13.05 9.26 31.39
CA GLY A 514 -12.22 9.89 30.39
C GLY A 514 -11.12 8.99 29.82
N THR A 515 -10.98 7.76 30.29
CA THR A 515 -10.01 6.81 29.72
C THR A 515 -10.50 6.25 28.39
N ASN A 516 -9.55 5.86 27.53
CA ASN A 516 -9.86 5.29 26.22
C ASN A 516 -10.45 3.88 26.37
N ALA A 517 -11.45 3.57 25.56
CA ALA A 517 -12.03 2.24 25.44
C ALA A 517 -11.58 1.58 24.12
N GLY A 518 -11.60 0.25 24.08
CA GLY A 518 -11.20 -0.50 22.88
C GLY A 518 -9.72 -0.90 22.85
N PRO A 519 -9.26 -1.54 21.75
CA PRO A 519 -7.91 -2.09 21.65
C PRO A 519 -6.80 -1.03 21.56
N THR A 520 -7.13 0.20 21.19
CA THR A 520 -6.18 1.31 21.10
C THR A 520 -6.23 2.13 22.39
N SER A 521 -5.15 2.09 23.20
CA SER A 521 -5.12 2.74 24.53
C SER A 521 -4.56 4.16 24.52
N TRP A 522 -3.69 4.52 23.55
CA TRP A 522 -2.99 5.81 23.49
C TRP A 522 -3.79 6.96 22.87
N THR A 523 -4.92 6.67 22.23
CA THR A 523 -5.83 7.64 21.64
C THR A 523 -7.28 7.16 21.77
N PRO A 524 -8.28 8.06 21.91
CA PRO A 524 -9.68 7.66 21.84
C PRO A 524 -10.11 7.17 20.44
N PHE A 525 -9.47 7.69 19.39
CA PHE A 525 -9.78 7.30 18.02
C PHE A 525 -9.25 5.91 17.69
N GLN A 526 -10.14 5.00 17.45
CA GLN A 526 -9.86 3.61 17.19
C GLN A 526 -9.45 3.36 15.74
N GLU A 527 -8.67 2.31 15.50
CA GLU A 527 -8.21 1.94 14.16
C GLU A 527 -9.33 1.30 13.33
N PHE A 528 -9.54 1.86 12.14
CA PHE A 528 -10.55 1.39 11.18
C PHE A 528 -10.23 -0.04 10.70
N ASN A 529 -11.24 -0.89 10.55
CA ASN A 529 -11.18 -2.33 10.25
C ASN A 529 -10.53 -3.21 11.34
N ILE A 530 -9.78 -2.65 12.28
CA ILE A 530 -9.25 -3.38 13.42
C ILE A 530 -10.23 -3.31 14.59
N ALA A 531 -10.72 -2.13 14.92
CA ALA A 531 -11.65 -1.95 16.03
C ALA A 531 -13.11 -1.93 15.59
N PHE A 532 -13.39 -1.36 14.46
CA PHE A 532 -14.73 -1.19 13.89
C PHE A 532 -14.67 -1.17 12.37
N ARG A 533 -15.80 -1.47 11.72
CA ARG A 533 -15.92 -1.34 10.26
C ARG A 533 -17.37 -1.10 9.84
N PRO A 534 -17.64 -0.28 8.82
CA PRO A 534 -18.94 -0.20 8.20
C PRO A 534 -19.22 -1.46 7.36
N ASP A 535 -20.48 -1.89 7.39
CA ASP A 535 -21.03 -2.88 6.46
C ASP A 535 -22.25 -2.23 5.80
N VAL A 536 -21.96 -1.36 4.83
CA VAL A 536 -22.97 -0.55 4.15
C VAL A 536 -24.03 -1.40 3.44
N PRO A 537 -23.67 -2.50 2.72
CA PRO A 537 -24.64 -3.37 2.08
C PRO A 537 -25.66 -3.98 3.05
N ASN A 538 -25.24 -4.32 4.27
CA ASN A 538 -26.11 -4.87 5.30
C ASN A 538 -26.68 -3.82 6.26
N GLY A 539 -26.34 -2.54 6.07
CA GLY A 539 -26.85 -1.44 6.89
C GLY A 539 -26.41 -1.56 8.35
N THR A 540 -25.12 -1.89 8.62
CA THR A 540 -24.60 -2.02 9.98
C THR A 540 -23.21 -1.41 10.13
N ILE A 541 -22.87 -1.06 11.38
CA ILE A 541 -21.48 -0.84 11.81
C ILE A 541 -21.10 -2.00 12.73
N ILE A 542 -20.06 -2.72 12.37
CA ILE A 542 -19.57 -3.89 13.12
C ILE A 542 -18.49 -3.42 14.10
N LEU A 543 -18.62 -3.75 15.38
CA LEU A 543 -17.52 -3.74 16.33
C LEU A 543 -16.82 -5.09 16.27
N THR A 544 -15.50 -5.08 16.15
CA THR A 544 -14.73 -6.34 16.06
C THR A 544 -14.67 -7.08 17.39
N ALA A 545 -14.39 -8.37 17.34
CA ALA A 545 -14.21 -9.17 18.55
C ALA A 545 -13.07 -8.64 19.45
N ASP A 546 -12.02 -8.06 18.86
CA ASP A 546 -10.91 -7.48 19.62
C ASP A 546 -11.37 -6.24 20.41
N THR A 547 -12.22 -5.39 19.82
CA THR A 547 -12.83 -4.26 20.53
C THR A 547 -13.72 -4.76 21.67
N LEU A 548 -14.61 -5.70 21.39
CA LEU A 548 -15.55 -6.20 22.39
C LEU A 548 -14.85 -6.90 23.56
N LYS A 549 -13.80 -7.67 23.28
CA LYS A 549 -12.99 -8.33 24.31
C LYS A 549 -12.19 -7.35 25.17
N SER A 550 -11.76 -6.23 24.60
CA SER A 550 -11.00 -5.19 25.30
C SER A 550 -11.86 -4.29 26.19
N LEU A 551 -13.20 -4.30 26.03
CA LEU A 551 -14.09 -3.51 26.88
C LEU A 551 -14.10 -4.05 28.33
N ARG A 552 -14.09 -3.13 29.30
CA ARG A 552 -14.23 -3.46 30.72
C ARG A 552 -15.60 -4.07 30.96
N ASP A 553 -15.62 -5.15 31.74
CA ASP A 553 -16.87 -5.83 32.08
C ASP A 553 -17.70 -5.01 33.09
N GLY A 554 -18.96 -4.85 32.79
CA GLY A 554 -19.90 -4.03 33.58
C GLY A 554 -19.84 -2.52 33.31
N ASP A 555 -18.78 -2.01 32.65
CA ASP A 555 -18.64 -0.59 32.32
C ASP A 555 -19.32 -0.25 31.00
N THR A 556 -19.76 1.01 30.89
CA THR A 556 -20.33 1.54 29.64
C THR A 556 -19.33 2.41 28.93
N ALA A 557 -18.96 2.03 27.71
CA ALA A 557 -18.18 2.87 26.79
C ALA A 557 -19.12 3.75 25.95
N THR A 558 -18.71 5.00 25.73
CA THR A 558 -19.35 5.91 24.76
C THR A 558 -18.55 5.87 23.48
N LEU A 559 -19.20 5.49 22.38
CA LEU A 559 -18.65 5.56 21.03
C LEU A 559 -19.14 6.85 20.37
N THR A 560 -18.26 7.57 19.69
CA THR A 560 -18.61 8.69 18.83
C THR A 560 -18.24 8.33 17.39
N PHE A 561 -19.22 8.08 16.55
CA PHE A 561 -19.02 7.83 15.13
C PHE A 561 -18.96 9.16 14.38
N HIS A 562 -17.88 9.38 13.62
CA HIS A 562 -17.69 10.55 12.78
C HIS A 562 -17.88 10.14 11.32
N PHE A 563 -18.68 10.92 10.60
CA PHE A 563 -18.96 10.69 9.19
C PHE A 563 -18.29 11.74 8.30
N HIS A 564 -18.08 11.43 7.03
CA HIS A 564 -17.36 12.32 6.11
C HIS A 564 -18.06 13.64 5.82
N SER A 565 -19.37 13.73 6.03
CA SER A 565 -20.12 15.01 5.96
C SER A 565 -19.81 15.98 7.10
N GLY A 566 -19.16 15.49 8.15
CA GLY A 566 -18.98 16.18 9.42
C GLY A 566 -20.06 15.86 10.46
N ALA A 567 -21.04 15.01 10.12
CA ALA A 567 -22.03 14.53 11.10
C ALA A 567 -21.36 13.63 12.14
N THR A 568 -21.87 13.67 13.37
CA THR A 568 -21.44 12.80 14.47
C THR A 568 -22.66 12.14 15.10
N VAL A 569 -22.50 10.87 15.52
CA VAL A 569 -23.54 10.12 16.25
C VAL A 569 -22.93 9.43 17.44
N LYS A 570 -23.51 9.61 18.62
CA LYS A 570 -23.06 8.95 19.85
C LYS A 570 -23.84 7.69 20.13
N TYR A 571 -23.15 6.68 20.66
CA TYR A 571 -23.71 5.38 20.96
C TYR A 571 -23.06 4.82 22.23
N LYS A 572 -23.82 4.16 23.10
CA LYS A 572 -23.31 3.54 24.32
C LYS A 572 -23.24 2.05 24.15
N VAL A 573 -22.15 1.44 24.58
CA VAL A 573 -21.95 -0.01 24.57
C VAL A 573 -21.56 -0.49 25.98
N THR A 574 -22.30 -1.46 26.49
CA THR A 574 -22.02 -2.11 27.78
C THR A 574 -21.81 -3.60 27.56
N LYS A 575 -20.67 -4.11 28.05
CA LYS A 575 -20.39 -5.56 28.05
C LYS A 575 -20.66 -6.11 29.45
N SER A 576 -21.33 -7.26 29.55
CA SER A 576 -21.57 -8.01 30.76
C SER A 576 -21.34 -9.50 30.47
N GLY A 577 -20.19 -10.01 30.86
CA GLY A 577 -19.74 -11.35 30.48
C GLY A 577 -19.68 -11.52 28.97
N ASP A 578 -20.46 -12.46 28.42
CA ASP A 578 -20.56 -12.72 26.99
C ASP A 578 -21.57 -11.79 26.27
N SER A 579 -22.43 -11.12 27.01
CA SER A 579 -23.48 -10.27 26.46
C SER A 579 -22.99 -8.84 26.22
N VAL A 580 -23.40 -8.25 25.11
CA VAL A 580 -23.13 -6.86 24.76
C VAL A 580 -24.44 -6.17 24.43
N THR A 581 -24.69 -5.02 25.06
CA THR A 581 -25.87 -4.18 24.81
C THR A 581 -25.41 -2.83 24.26
N GLY A 582 -26.09 -2.37 23.22
CA GLY A 582 -25.84 -1.09 22.62
C GLY A 582 -27.09 -0.22 22.57
N THR A 583 -26.93 1.08 22.88
CA THR A 583 -28.05 2.03 22.91
C THR A 583 -27.66 3.36 22.30
N VAL A 584 -28.58 3.95 21.53
CA VAL A 584 -28.41 5.28 20.94
C VAL A 584 -28.46 6.35 22.03
N VAL A 585 -27.51 7.29 21.99
CA VAL A 585 -27.58 8.48 22.84
C VAL A 585 -28.52 9.48 22.17
N LYS A 586 -29.67 9.73 22.78
CA LYS A 586 -30.59 10.77 22.31
C LYS A 586 -30.00 12.13 22.64
N GLU A 587 -29.84 13.00 21.63
CA GLU A 587 -29.54 14.41 21.89
C GLU A 587 -30.74 15.03 22.61
N SER A 588 -30.48 15.67 23.75
CA SER A 588 -31.49 16.36 24.57
C SER A 588 -31.91 17.69 23.93
#